data_d1defdd442fb54f834c0a5fcb0e7ec7c
#
_entry.id   d1defdd442fb54f834c0a5fcb0e7ec7c
#
_cell.length_a   1.000
_cell.length_b   1.000
_cell.length_c   1.000
_cell.angle_alpha   90.00
_cell.angle_beta   90.00
_cell.angle_gamma   90.00
#
_symmetry.space_group_name_H-M   'P 1'
#
loop_
_entity.id
_entity.type
_entity.pdbx_description
1 polymer ?
#
loop_
_entity_poly.entity_id
_entity_poly.type
_entity_poly.pdbx_seq_one_letter_code
_entity_poly.pdbx_strand_id
1 'polypeptide(L)'
;MVNGNAMHRNVTASSSELNQALASAISALRTTHFTSVFTKLLSRLVTFDCAVIVGYRPGKHPIYLFDSLHQQRELLFQRYLMDAYQDDPFLLLLAQQQKEGVFTAKNIDSFKYRDGDYQQDFYQQTGWQDELCITLYLSEARWIVVYLGKLKGRAEPQVRFTDAERHQVTCYLSVLSALCQQHWNTPFHLASATVNSDIAATLRQSVGSFGKTLLTAREQQVAALMVQGMDSQEIAEYLAIGHGTVKNHRKRIYAQLGVASLSELFSLFLNHIVASSAGPDHR
;
A
#
# COMPACT_ATOMS: atom_id res chain seq x y z
N MET A 1 33.98 35.34 24.09
CA MET A 1 33.31 34.23 24.77
C MET A 1 31.79 34.43 24.61
N VAL A 2 31.18 33.78 23.72
CA VAL A 2 29.73 33.44 23.81
C VAL A 2 29.55 32.14 23.04
N ASN A 3 29.31 31.10 23.79
CA ASN A 3 28.97 29.77 23.28
C ASN A 3 27.57 29.80 22.66
N GLY A 4 27.48 29.57 21.35
CA GLY A 4 26.25 29.30 20.65
C GLY A 4 26.11 27.79 20.43
N ASN A 5 25.58 27.09 21.41
CA ASN A 5 25.18 25.69 21.30
C ASN A 5 23.96 25.61 20.39
N ALA A 6 24.15 25.33 19.11
CA ALA A 6 23.08 24.93 18.21
C ALA A 6 22.67 23.52 18.60
N MET A 7 21.65 23.43 19.46
CA MET A 7 21.02 22.20 19.88
C MET A 7 20.24 21.63 18.66
N HIS A 8 20.81 20.64 17.98
CA HIS A 8 20.08 19.79 17.09
C HIS A 8 18.92 19.18 17.87
N ARG A 9 17.71 19.69 17.65
CA ARG A 9 16.46 19.06 18.13
C ARG A 9 16.26 17.78 17.32
N ASN A 10 16.87 16.70 17.77
CA ASN A 10 16.34 15.38 17.50
C ASN A 10 14.99 15.32 18.24
N VAL A 11 13.90 15.46 17.48
CA VAL A 11 12.53 15.29 18.01
C VAL A 11 12.29 13.79 18.16
N THR A 12 12.90 13.19 19.18
CA THR A 12 12.41 11.93 19.72
C THR A 12 11.11 12.28 20.46
N ALA A 13 9.98 11.77 19.98
CA ALA A 13 8.72 11.86 20.70
C ALA A 13 8.95 11.43 22.15
N SER A 14 8.34 12.10 23.11
CA SER A 14 8.43 11.68 24.50
C SER A 14 7.90 10.24 24.60
N SER A 15 8.42 9.46 25.55
CA SER A 15 7.95 8.07 25.76
C SER A 15 6.41 8.02 25.95
N SER A 16 5.82 9.06 26.52
CA SER A 16 4.37 9.19 26.69
C SER A 16 3.64 9.34 25.36
N GLU A 17 4.10 10.18 24.45
CA GLU A 17 3.46 10.37 23.12
C GLU A 17 3.52 9.12 22.27
N LEU A 18 4.64 8.40 22.32
CA LEU A 18 4.79 7.14 21.60
C LEU A 18 3.87 6.05 22.16
N ASN A 19 3.75 5.93 23.50
CA ASN A 19 2.84 5.01 24.14
C ASN A 19 1.37 5.33 23.80
N GLN A 20 1.01 6.61 23.73
CA GLN A 20 -0.33 7.03 23.33
C GLN A 20 -0.61 6.69 21.84
N ALA A 21 0.36 6.90 20.96
CA ALA A 21 0.24 6.53 19.55
C ALA A 21 0.10 5.00 19.37
N LEU A 22 0.85 4.22 20.16
CA LEU A 22 0.77 2.77 20.18
C LEU A 22 -0.61 2.30 20.68
N ALA A 23 -1.11 2.85 21.79
CA ALA A 23 -2.44 2.55 22.30
C ALA A 23 -3.54 2.88 21.27
N SER A 24 -3.39 3.99 20.55
CA SER A 24 -4.30 4.37 19.46
C SER A 24 -4.25 3.35 18.31
N ALA A 25 -3.07 2.88 17.93
CA ALA A 25 -2.91 1.87 16.89
C ALA A 25 -3.52 0.52 17.28
N ILE A 26 -3.37 0.11 18.53
CA ILE A 26 -4.02 -1.09 19.09
C ILE A 26 -5.55 -0.94 19.05
N SER A 27 -6.08 0.20 19.45
CA SER A 27 -7.52 0.48 19.43
C SER A 27 -8.11 0.53 18.02
N ALA A 28 -7.29 0.88 17.02
CA ALA A 28 -7.68 0.93 15.61
C ALA A 28 -7.58 -0.42 14.90
N LEU A 29 -7.08 -1.48 15.56
CA LEU A 29 -6.96 -2.81 14.95
C LEU A 29 -8.30 -3.28 14.38
N ARG A 30 -8.25 -3.85 13.17
CA ARG A 30 -9.42 -4.38 12.44
C ARG A 30 -10.47 -3.33 12.07
N THR A 31 -10.11 -2.05 12.11
CA THR A 31 -10.95 -0.95 11.63
C THR A 31 -10.39 -0.35 10.34
N THR A 32 -11.19 0.37 9.59
CA THR A 32 -10.78 1.10 8.37
C THR A 32 -9.80 2.23 8.66
N HIS A 33 -9.68 2.68 9.91
CA HIS A 33 -8.79 3.76 10.34
C HIS A 33 -7.38 3.27 10.68
N PHE A 34 -7.14 1.96 10.75
CA PHE A 34 -5.87 1.40 11.19
C PHE A 34 -4.68 1.96 10.40
N THR A 35 -4.73 1.97 9.07
CA THR A 35 -3.62 2.42 8.23
C THR A 35 -3.22 3.87 8.50
N SER A 36 -4.21 4.76 8.67
CA SER A 36 -3.95 6.18 9.00
C SER A 36 -3.39 6.35 10.41
N VAL A 37 -3.87 5.58 11.38
CA VAL A 37 -3.37 5.60 12.77
C VAL A 37 -1.97 4.96 12.85
N PHE A 38 -1.75 3.87 12.13
CA PHE A 38 -0.45 3.22 12.00
C PHE A 38 0.60 4.17 11.39
N THR A 39 0.24 4.93 10.36
CA THR A 39 1.10 5.95 9.77
C THR A 39 1.42 7.08 10.77
N LYS A 40 0.45 7.47 11.62
CA LYS A 40 0.70 8.42 12.72
C LYS A 40 1.64 7.84 13.79
N LEU A 41 1.57 6.55 14.09
CA LEU A 41 2.53 5.89 14.97
C LEU A 41 3.94 5.94 14.35
N LEU A 42 4.10 5.63 13.07
CA LEU A 42 5.38 5.73 12.36
C LEU A 42 5.95 7.15 12.41
N SER A 43 5.13 8.19 12.29
CA SER A 43 5.59 9.59 12.38
C SER A 43 6.12 9.99 13.76
N ARG A 44 5.89 9.18 14.80
CA ARG A 44 6.52 9.34 16.13
C ARG A 44 7.89 8.66 16.22
N LEU A 45 8.21 7.77 15.30
CA LEU A 45 9.48 7.06 15.24
C LEU A 45 10.46 7.72 14.27
N VAL A 46 9.98 8.25 13.17
CA VAL A 46 10.80 8.83 12.09
C VAL A 46 10.05 9.94 11.38
N THR A 47 10.79 10.96 10.94
CA THR A 47 10.21 12.09 10.19
C THR A 47 10.17 11.75 8.70
N PHE A 48 8.99 11.88 8.08
CA PHE A 48 8.75 11.70 6.65
C PHE A 48 7.67 12.66 6.15
N ASP A 49 7.60 12.87 4.84
CA ASP A 49 6.62 13.76 4.20
C ASP A 49 5.43 12.98 3.65
N CYS A 50 5.65 11.75 3.22
CA CYS A 50 4.60 10.89 2.67
C CYS A 50 4.84 9.42 3.02
N ALA A 51 3.77 8.64 2.96
CA ALA A 51 3.77 7.20 3.20
C ALA A 51 2.91 6.48 2.17
N VAL A 52 3.36 5.29 1.75
CA VAL A 52 2.61 4.34 0.93
C VAL A 52 2.68 2.98 1.60
N ILE A 53 1.55 2.28 1.69
CA ILE A 53 1.48 0.92 2.25
C ILE A 53 0.90 0.01 1.18
N VAL A 54 1.62 -1.06 0.87
CA VAL A 54 1.18 -2.11 -0.05
C VAL A 54 1.23 -3.49 0.60
N GLY A 55 0.29 -4.34 0.25
CA GLY A 55 0.38 -5.77 0.44
C GLY A 55 1.20 -6.38 -0.68
N TYR A 56 2.16 -7.25 -0.36
CA TYR A 56 3.02 -7.89 -1.34
C TYR A 56 3.09 -9.40 -1.14
N ARG A 57 3.18 -10.12 -2.26
CA ARG A 57 3.46 -11.55 -2.32
C ARG A 57 4.42 -11.78 -3.49
N PRO A 58 5.54 -12.48 -3.30
CA PRO A 58 6.48 -12.76 -4.39
C PRO A 58 5.77 -13.36 -5.61
N GLY A 59 6.07 -12.83 -6.80
CA GLY A 59 5.47 -13.27 -8.06
C GLY A 59 4.00 -12.85 -8.28
N LYS A 60 3.43 -12.04 -7.39
CA LYS A 60 2.09 -11.48 -7.53
C LYS A 60 2.12 -9.96 -7.61
N HIS A 61 1.07 -9.39 -8.16
CA HIS A 61 0.89 -7.94 -8.22
C HIS A 61 0.69 -7.37 -6.79
N PRO A 62 1.36 -6.26 -6.42
CA PRO A 62 1.13 -5.61 -5.13
C PRO A 62 -0.32 -5.15 -4.98
N ILE A 63 -0.83 -5.22 -3.76
CA ILE A 63 -2.16 -4.75 -3.40
C ILE A 63 -2.01 -3.41 -2.69
N TYR A 64 -2.67 -2.37 -3.20
CA TYR A 64 -2.72 -1.07 -2.55
C TYR A 64 -3.53 -1.15 -1.24
N LEU A 65 -2.97 -0.60 -0.15
CA LEU A 65 -3.62 -0.56 1.15
C LEU A 65 -3.83 0.87 1.66
N PHE A 66 -2.86 1.77 1.42
CA PHE A 66 -2.92 3.16 1.90
C PHE A 66 -1.88 4.04 1.22
N ASP A 67 -2.19 5.33 1.08
CA ASP A 67 -1.22 6.41 0.80
C ASP A 67 -1.60 7.71 1.53
N SER A 68 -0.63 8.55 1.78
CA SER A 68 -0.80 9.93 2.25
C SER A 68 -0.49 10.97 1.18
N LEU A 69 -0.42 10.57 -0.09
CA LEU A 69 -0.10 11.43 -1.23
C LEU A 69 -1.34 12.22 -1.66
N HIS A 70 -1.32 13.55 -1.49
CA HIS A 70 -2.47 14.40 -1.83
C HIS A 70 -2.52 14.79 -3.31
N GLN A 71 -1.37 14.92 -4.00
CA GLN A 71 -1.30 15.46 -5.37
C GLN A 71 -0.74 14.47 -6.41
N GLN A 72 -0.18 13.35 -6.02
CA GLN A 72 0.52 12.41 -6.90
C GLN A 72 -0.05 10.99 -6.85
N ARG A 73 -1.26 10.86 -6.31
CA ARG A 73 -1.95 9.56 -6.19
C ARG A 73 -2.12 8.88 -7.55
N GLU A 74 -2.39 9.66 -8.58
CA GLU A 74 -2.55 9.16 -9.95
C GLU A 74 -1.25 8.54 -10.50
N LEU A 75 -0.09 9.16 -10.24
CA LEU A 75 1.22 8.61 -10.62
C LEU A 75 1.53 7.30 -9.90
N LEU A 76 1.20 7.20 -8.59
CA LEU A 76 1.33 5.98 -7.83
C LEU A 76 0.52 4.83 -8.45
N PHE A 77 -0.74 5.11 -8.81
CA PHE A 77 -1.64 4.10 -9.37
C PHE A 77 -1.29 3.78 -10.83
N GLN A 78 -1.05 4.79 -11.68
CA GLN A 78 -0.85 4.60 -13.11
C GLN A 78 0.52 4.03 -13.46
N ARG A 79 1.55 4.27 -12.65
CA ARG A 79 2.91 3.83 -12.96
C ARG A 79 3.47 2.80 -11.99
N TYR A 80 3.47 3.09 -10.69
CA TYR A 80 4.09 2.16 -9.74
C TYR A 80 3.36 0.82 -9.68
N LEU A 81 2.05 0.84 -9.43
CA LEU A 81 1.26 -0.38 -9.33
C LEU A 81 1.03 -1.09 -10.68
N MET A 82 1.28 -0.42 -11.81
CA MET A 82 1.14 -1.04 -13.13
C MET A 82 2.35 -1.86 -13.52
N ASP A 83 3.55 -1.29 -13.43
CA ASP A 83 4.75 -1.85 -14.04
C ASP A 83 6.00 -1.62 -13.19
N ALA A 84 6.21 -0.40 -12.67
CA ALA A 84 7.44 -0.01 -11.99
C ALA A 84 7.74 -0.81 -10.71
N TYR A 85 6.75 -1.46 -10.08
CA TYR A 85 6.97 -2.33 -8.92
C TYR A 85 7.84 -3.55 -9.26
N GLN A 86 7.91 -3.97 -10.53
CA GLN A 86 8.73 -5.10 -10.96
C GLN A 86 10.23 -4.79 -10.84
N ASP A 87 10.58 -3.52 -11.02
CA ASP A 87 11.94 -3.00 -10.91
C ASP A 87 12.22 -2.34 -9.56
N ASP A 88 11.26 -2.38 -8.64
CA ASP A 88 11.41 -1.85 -7.29
C ASP A 88 12.50 -2.61 -6.53
N PRO A 89 13.62 -1.97 -6.20
CA PRO A 89 14.76 -2.65 -5.58
C PRO A 89 14.45 -3.22 -4.20
N PHE A 90 13.49 -2.65 -3.47
CA PHE A 90 13.07 -3.16 -2.15
C PHE A 90 12.21 -4.41 -2.29
N LEU A 91 11.31 -4.46 -3.30
CA LEU A 91 10.52 -5.67 -3.58
C LEU A 91 11.41 -6.78 -4.14
N LEU A 92 12.39 -6.47 -4.98
CA LEU A 92 13.39 -7.42 -5.46
C LEU A 92 14.23 -7.98 -4.31
N LEU A 93 14.69 -7.13 -3.39
CA LEU A 93 15.40 -7.54 -2.18
C LEU A 93 14.52 -8.43 -1.31
N LEU A 94 13.27 -8.04 -1.10
CA LEU A 94 12.30 -8.82 -0.33
C LEU A 94 12.03 -10.19 -0.97
N ALA A 95 11.88 -10.25 -2.29
CA ALA A 95 11.67 -11.50 -3.01
C ALA A 95 12.85 -12.47 -2.85
N GLN A 96 14.09 -11.93 -2.79
CA GLN A 96 15.31 -12.73 -2.62
C GLN A 96 15.54 -13.18 -1.17
N GLN A 97 15.40 -12.27 -0.21
CA GLN A 97 15.79 -12.50 1.17
C GLN A 97 14.64 -12.99 2.06
N GLN A 98 13.40 -12.68 1.72
CA GLN A 98 12.20 -12.99 2.49
C GLN A 98 12.36 -12.65 3.99
N LYS A 99 12.88 -11.46 4.28
CA LYS A 99 13.24 -11.04 5.63
C LYS A 99 12.54 -9.75 6.02
N GLU A 100 12.04 -9.70 7.25
CA GLU A 100 11.60 -8.46 7.88
C GLU A 100 12.79 -7.53 8.09
N GLY A 101 12.56 -6.24 7.92
CA GLY A 101 13.62 -5.26 8.11
C GLY A 101 13.21 -3.83 7.84
N VAL A 102 14.16 -2.94 8.09
CA VAL A 102 14.09 -1.52 7.76
C VAL A 102 15.27 -1.19 6.87
N PHE A 103 14.99 -0.75 5.66
CA PHE A 103 15.97 -0.54 4.60
C PHE A 103 15.90 0.90 4.11
N THR A 104 17.05 1.44 3.73
CA THR A 104 17.16 2.71 2.99
C THR A 104 17.82 2.43 1.65
N ALA A 105 17.79 3.37 0.74
CA ALA A 105 18.48 3.28 -0.54
C ALA A 105 19.96 2.87 -0.42
N LYS A 106 20.63 3.24 0.69
CA LYS A 106 22.02 2.84 0.97
C LYS A 106 22.21 1.35 1.26
N ASN A 107 21.15 0.66 1.70
CA ASN A 107 21.22 -0.76 2.07
C ASN A 107 21.00 -1.68 0.87
N ILE A 108 20.65 -1.11 -0.27
CA ILE A 108 20.45 -1.84 -1.52
C ILE A 108 21.71 -1.68 -2.35
N ASP A 109 22.19 -2.79 -2.90
CA ASP A 109 23.40 -2.84 -3.70
C ASP A 109 23.38 -1.75 -4.77
N SER A 110 24.33 -0.83 -4.73
CA SER A 110 24.34 0.43 -5.45
C SER A 110 24.29 0.30 -6.97
N PHE A 111 24.57 -0.89 -7.51
CA PHE A 111 24.59 -1.15 -8.95
C PHE A 111 23.20 -1.25 -9.59
N LYS A 112 22.23 -1.84 -8.87
CA LYS A 112 20.85 -1.97 -9.37
C LYS A 112 20.00 -0.73 -9.13
N TYR A 113 20.39 0.10 -8.15
CA TYR A 113 19.63 1.28 -7.74
C TYR A 113 19.99 2.54 -8.56
N ARG A 114 21.21 2.63 -9.12
CA ARG A 114 21.71 3.84 -9.80
C ARG A 114 21.43 3.93 -11.29
N ASP A 115 21.29 2.81 -11.97
CA ASP A 115 21.22 2.76 -13.45
C ASP A 115 19.83 2.30 -13.97
N GLY A 116 18.83 2.13 -13.13
CA GLY A 116 17.50 1.68 -13.53
C GLY A 116 16.53 2.83 -13.81
N ASP A 117 15.64 2.64 -14.77
CA ASP A 117 14.52 3.52 -15.11
C ASP A 117 13.63 3.87 -13.90
N TYR A 118 13.58 2.98 -12.88
CA TYR A 118 12.86 3.18 -11.64
C TYR A 118 13.29 4.46 -10.90
N GLN A 119 14.60 4.73 -10.77
CA GLN A 119 15.07 5.91 -10.05
C GLN A 119 14.86 7.19 -10.85
N GLN A 120 15.14 7.17 -12.16
CA GLN A 120 14.95 8.36 -13.00
C GLN A 120 13.48 8.70 -13.17
N ASP A 121 12.64 7.73 -13.45
CA ASP A 121 11.24 7.96 -13.74
C ASP A 121 10.39 8.15 -12.49
N PHE A 122 10.54 7.30 -11.47
CA PHE A 122 9.70 7.37 -10.28
C PHE A 122 10.07 8.53 -9.37
N TYR A 123 11.36 8.70 -9.03
CA TYR A 123 11.82 9.78 -8.13
C TYR A 123 11.71 11.18 -8.75
N GLN A 124 11.99 11.32 -10.06
CA GLN A 124 11.86 12.62 -10.71
C GLN A 124 10.40 13.08 -10.80
N GLN A 125 9.48 12.16 -11.03
CA GLN A 125 8.06 12.48 -11.22
C GLN A 125 7.29 12.56 -9.91
N THR A 126 7.65 11.77 -8.89
CA THR A 126 7.03 11.82 -7.57
C THR A 126 7.59 12.90 -6.67
N GLY A 127 8.75 13.49 -7.03
CA GLY A 127 9.45 14.47 -6.20
C GLY A 127 10.09 13.85 -4.95
N TRP A 128 10.14 12.53 -4.85
CA TRP A 128 10.84 11.84 -3.75
C TRP A 128 12.33 12.13 -3.83
N GLN A 129 12.95 12.37 -2.69
CA GLN A 129 14.38 12.63 -2.57
C GLN A 129 15.10 11.48 -1.88
N ASP A 130 14.47 10.87 -0.91
CA ASP A 130 14.98 9.69 -0.19
C ASP A 130 13.81 8.86 0.32
N GLU A 131 14.10 7.60 0.61
CA GLU A 131 13.12 6.58 0.91
C GLU A 131 13.60 5.63 2.00
N LEU A 132 12.68 5.29 2.92
CA LEU A 132 12.85 4.26 3.93
C LEU A 132 11.75 3.22 3.76
N CYS A 133 12.14 1.99 3.53
CA CYS A 133 11.23 0.86 3.34
C CYS A 133 11.22 -0.04 4.56
N ILE A 134 10.03 -0.43 5.03
CA ILE A 134 9.82 -1.37 6.12
C ILE A 134 9.09 -2.59 5.56
N THR A 135 9.69 -3.77 5.74
CA THR A 135 9.08 -5.04 5.32
C THR A 135 8.62 -5.83 6.54
N LEU A 136 7.35 -6.20 6.58
CA LEU A 136 6.68 -6.86 7.70
C LEU A 136 6.02 -8.15 7.20
N TYR A 137 6.38 -9.27 7.80
CA TYR A 137 5.83 -10.56 7.43
C TYR A 137 4.44 -10.77 8.04
N LEU A 138 3.51 -11.26 7.26
CA LEU A 138 2.19 -11.67 7.75
C LEU A 138 2.11 -13.20 7.94
N SER A 139 1.91 -13.91 6.86
CA SER A 139 1.78 -15.38 6.80
C SER A 139 1.74 -15.81 5.33
N GLU A 140 2.04 -17.08 5.04
CA GLU A 140 1.88 -17.65 3.69
C GLU A 140 2.54 -16.83 2.57
N ALA A 141 3.78 -16.40 2.79
CA ALA A 141 4.55 -15.54 1.90
C ALA A 141 3.87 -14.17 1.62
N ARG A 142 2.93 -13.72 2.46
CA ARG A 142 2.32 -12.39 2.41
C ARG A 142 3.09 -11.40 3.27
N TRP A 143 3.27 -10.21 2.75
CA TRP A 143 4.04 -9.14 3.36
C TRP A 143 3.27 -7.83 3.34
N ILE A 144 3.52 -6.99 4.32
CA ILE A 144 3.20 -5.56 4.28
C ILE A 144 4.50 -4.84 4.01
N VAL A 145 4.49 -3.99 2.99
CA VAL A 145 5.62 -3.13 2.64
C VAL A 145 5.19 -1.68 2.83
N VAL A 146 5.92 -0.96 3.66
CA VAL A 146 5.66 0.44 3.98
C VAL A 146 6.80 1.27 3.43
N TYR A 147 6.48 2.19 2.55
CA TYR A 147 7.41 3.19 2.01
C TYR A 147 7.16 4.52 2.69
N LEU A 148 8.21 5.09 3.25
CA LEU A 148 8.22 6.44 3.83
C LEU A 148 9.12 7.31 2.97
N GLY A 149 8.60 8.40 2.44
CA GLY A 149 9.30 9.28 1.50
C GLY A 149 9.63 10.64 2.12
N LYS A 150 10.81 11.18 1.77
CA LYS A 150 11.18 12.59 1.95
C LYS A 150 11.13 13.28 0.58
N LEU A 151 10.42 14.43 0.49
CA LEU A 151 10.14 15.12 -0.76
C LEU A 151 11.12 16.27 -1.04
N LYS A 152 11.36 16.56 -2.33
CA LYS A 152 12.11 17.74 -2.78
C LYS A 152 11.32 19.01 -2.46
N GLY A 153 12.01 20.09 -2.01
CA GLY A 153 11.41 21.42 -1.94
C GLY A 153 11.09 21.94 -0.55
N ARG A 154 11.35 21.19 0.52
CA ARG A 154 11.41 21.78 1.87
C ARG A 154 12.82 22.26 2.18
N ALA A 155 12.93 23.43 2.76
CA ALA A 155 14.05 24.34 3.01
C ALA A 155 15.47 23.81 3.32
N GLU A 156 15.76 22.53 3.19
CA GLU A 156 17.09 21.95 3.44
C GLU A 156 17.63 21.18 2.22
N PRO A 157 18.91 21.36 1.85
CA PRO A 157 19.45 20.92 0.55
C PRO A 157 19.61 19.41 0.39
N GLN A 158 19.57 18.59 1.42
CA GLN A 158 19.61 17.11 1.33
C GLN A 158 19.03 16.46 2.58
N VAL A 159 17.72 16.24 2.59
CA VAL A 159 17.08 15.50 3.69
C VAL A 159 17.10 14.02 3.33
N ARG A 160 18.04 13.28 3.91
CA ARG A 160 18.09 11.81 3.79
C ARG A 160 17.71 11.16 5.11
N PHE A 161 17.22 9.92 5.02
CA PHE A 161 17.05 9.09 6.22
C PHE A 161 18.43 8.75 6.80
N THR A 162 18.58 8.99 8.09
CA THR A 162 19.82 8.73 8.84
C THR A 162 19.82 7.28 9.35
N ASP A 163 21.02 6.76 9.64
CA ASP A 163 21.13 5.45 10.29
C ASP A 163 20.50 5.42 11.69
N ALA A 164 20.45 6.56 12.39
CA ALA A 164 19.76 6.70 13.67
C ALA A 164 18.24 6.56 13.50
N GLU A 165 17.63 7.22 12.50
CA GLU A 165 16.20 7.08 12.19
C GLU A 165 15.86 5.64 11.79
N ARG A 166 16.67 5.01 10.95
CA ARG A 166 16.52 3.60 10.58
C ARG A 166 16.59 2.69 11.81
N HIS A 167 17.59 2.91 12.69
CA HIS A 167 17.74 2.12 13.90
C HIS A 167 16.54 2.31 14.85
N GLN A 168 16.05 3.52 15.00
CA GLN A 168 14.86 3.82 15.81
C GLN A 168 13.66 3.01 15.35
N VAL A 169 13.36 2.98 14.04
CA VAL A 169 12.27 2.17 13.49
C VAL A 169 12.54 0.68 13.69
N THR A 170 13.80 0.23 13.53
CA THR A 170 14.20 -1.17 13.73
C THR A 170 13.95 -1.65 15.17
N CYS A 171 14.16 -0.79 16.17
CA CYS A 171 13.86 -1.14 17.57
C CYS A 171 12.36 -1.46 17.80
N TYR A 172 11.47 -0.92 16.98
CA TYR A 172 10.03 -1.17 17.06
C TYR A 172 9.51 -2.18 16.04
N LEU A 173 10.39 -2.79 15.23
CA LEU A 173 10.00 -3.66 14.13
C LEU A 173 9.07 -4.79 14.58
N SER A 174 9.37 -5.48 15.68
CA SER A 174 8.55 -6.56 16.22
C SER A 174 7.14 -6.10 16.63
N VAL A 175 7.03 -4.89 17.18
CA VAL A 175 5.73 -4.31 17.54
C VAL A 175 4.94 -3.95 16.28
N LEU A 176 5.59 -3.34 15.29
CA LEU A 176 4.97 -2.99 14.01
C LEU A 176 4.50 -4.25 13.26
N SER A 177 5.32 -5.30 13.27
CA SER A 177 4.98 -6.60 12.69
C SER A 177 3.77 -7.21 13.39
N ALA A 178 3.76 -7.24 14.72
CA ALA A 178 2.64 -7.78 15.49
C ALA A 178 1.33 -7.02 15.22
N LEU A 179 1.36 -5.68 15.13
CA LEU A 179 0.20 -4.86 14.79
C LEU A 179 -0.34 -5.21 13.40
N CYS A 180 0.53 -5.32 12.41
CA CYS A 180 0.16 -5.68 11.04
C CYS A 180 -0.40 -7.10 10.96
N GLN A 181 0.22 -8.07 11.65
CA GLN A 181 -0.29 -9.43 11.74
C GLN A 181 -1.67 -9.47 12.38
N GLN A 182 -1.89 -8.77 13.48
CA GLN A 182 -3.20 -8.71 14.14
C GLN A 182 -4.27 -8.02 13.27
N HIS A 183 -3.88 -7.07 12.45
CA HIS A 183 -4.82 -6.35 11.57
C HIS A 183 -5.15 -7.13 10.31
N TRP A 184 -4.16 -7.67 9.58
CA TRP A 184 -4.33 -8.26 8.25
C TRP A 184 -4.28 -9.78 8.20
N ASN A 185 -3.86 -10.47 9.27
CA ASN A 185 -3.71 -11.94 9.26
C ASN A 185 -5.03 -12.71 9.49
N THR A 186 -6.12 -12.00 9.68
CA THR A 186 -7.44 -12.63 9.75
C THR A 186 -7.83 -13.11 8.34
N PRO A 187 -8.22 -14.38 8.16
CA PRO A 187 -8.73 -14.83 6.87
C PRO A 187 -9.84 -13.90 6.40
N PHE A 188 -9.80 -13.50 5.13
CA PHE A 188 -10.74 -12.54 4.54
C PHE A 188 -12.22 -12.88 4.82
N HIS A 189 -12.53 -14.15 5.04
CA HIS A 189 -13.86 -14.62 5.38
C HIS A 189 -14.31 -14.33 6.83
N LEU A 190 -13.38 -14.10 7.76
CA LEU A 190 -13.71 -13.75 9.17
C LEU A 190 -13.66 -12.25 9.41
N ALA A 191 -12.84 -11.48 8.69
CA ALA A 191 -12.82 -10.01 8.75
C ALA A 191 -14.16 -9.40 8.30
N SER A 192 -14.94 -10.11 7.50
CA SER A 192 -16.30 -9.70 7.09
C SER A 192 -17.32 -9.69 8.24
N ALA A 193 -17.03 -10.32 9.36
CA ALA A 193 -18.01 -10.44 10.47
C ALA A 193 -17.88 -9.37 11.56
N THR A 194 -16.76 -8.62 11.60
CA THR A 194 -16.49 -7.67 12.72
C THR A 194 -16.14 -6.24 12.31
N VAL A 195 -15.97 -5.96 11.00
CA VAL A 195 -15.82 -4.59 10.51
C VAL A 195 -17.20 -4.01 10.34
N ASN A 196 -17.45 -2.84 10.90
CA ASN A 196 -18.69 -2.04 10.83
C ASN A 196 -19.58 -2.47 9.67
N SER A 197 -20.74 -3.05 10.00
CA SER A 197 -21.68 -3.68 9.06
C SER A 197 -21.92 -2.88 7.78
N ASP A 198 -21.83 -1.55 7.87
CA ASP A 198 -22.17 -0.64 6.79
C ASP A 198 -21.07 -0.54 5.71
N ILE A 199 -19.78 -0.44 6.07
CA ILE A 199 -18.70 -0.32 5.07
C ILE A 199 -18.43 -1.67 4.39
N ALA A 200 -18.41 -2.76 5.15
CA ALA A 200 -18.26 -4.10 4.57
C ALA A 200 -19.48 -4.49 3.73
N ALA A 201 -20.68 -4.04 4.12
CA ALA A 201 -21.89 -4.19 3.32
C ALA A 201 -21.80 -3.34 2.05
N THR A 202 -21.37 -2.07 2.16
CA THR A 202 -21.17 -1.17 1.01
C THR A 202 -20.14 -1.72 0.03
N LEU A 203 -18.99 -2.20 0.53
CA LEU A 203 -17.96 -2.81 -0.33
C LEU A 203 -18.48 -4.08 -1.02
N ARG A 204 -19.16 -4.98 -0.30
CA ARG A 204 -19.78 -6.18 -0.88
C ARG A 204 -20.84 -5.82 -1.90
N GLN A 205 -21.67 -4.84 -1.60
CA GLN A 205 -22.70 -4.34 -2.50
C GLN A 205 -22.06 -3.69 -3.73
N SER A 206 -20.99 -2.89 -3.56
CA SER A 206 -20.26 -2.27 -4.66
C SER A 206 -19.57 -3.31 -5.55
N VAL A 207 -18.94 -4.34 -4.96
CA VAL A 207 -18.39 -5.47 -5.72
C VAL A 207 -19.49 -6.21 -6.47
N GLY A 208 -20.64 -6.46 -5.84
CA GLY A 208 -21.78 -7.16 -6.46
C GLY A 208 -22.54 -6.33 -7.51
N SER A 209 -22.45 -5.00 -7.47
CA SER A 209 -23.08 -4.09 -8.42
C SER A 209 -22.15 -3.57 -9.51
N PHE A 210 -20.83 -3.75 -9.34
CA PHE A 210 -19.83 -3.26 -10.29
C PHE A 210 -20.03 -3.85 -11.70
N GLY A 211 -20.18 -2.97 -12.67
CA GLY A 211 -20.40 -3.36 -14.06
C GLY A 211 -21.76 -4.02 -14.37
N LYS A 212 -22.73 -4.01 -13.43
CA LYS A 212 -24.01 -4.71 -13.55
C LYS A 212 -24.82 -4.35 -14.81
N THR A 213 -24.65 -3.15 -15.33
CA THR A 213 -25.36 -2.69 -16.52
C THR A 213 -24.65 -3.05 -17.82
N LEU A 214 -23.37 -3.38 -17.78
CA LEU A 214 -22.52 -3.57 -18.97
C LEU A 214 -22.00 -4.99 -19.10
N LEU A 215 -21.81 -5.70 -17.97
CA LEU A 215 -21.21 -7.03 -17.92
C LEU A 215 -22.25 -8.12 -17.75
N THR A 216 -22.01 -9.28 -18.37
CA THR A 216 -22.77 -10.50 -18.06
C THR A 216 -22.48 -10.97 -16.63
N ALA A 217 -23.35 -11.78 -16.04
CA ALA A 217 -23.17 -12.31 -14.69
C ALA A 217 -21.81 -13.00 -14.49
N ARG A 218 -21.31 -13.70 -15.51
CA ARG A 218 -20.01 -14.37 -15.45
C ARG A 218 -18.84 -13.38 -15.54
N GLU A 219 -18.95 -12.39 -16.39
CA GLU A 219 -17.97 -11.32 -16.49
C GLU A 219 -17.92 -10.47 -15.21
N GLN A 220 -19.07 -10.23 -14.56
CA GLN A 220 -19.11 -9.59 -13.25
C GLN A 220 -18.34 -10.39 -12.17
N GLN A 221 -18.55 -11.72 -12.13
CA GLN A 221 -17.80 -12.58 -11.21
C GLN A 221 -16.29 -12.47 -11.43
N VAL A 222 -15.86 -12.53 -12.70
CA VAL A 222 -14.44 -12.38 -13.05
C VAL A 222 -13.93 -10.98 -12.68
N ALA A 223 -14.66 -9.91 -13.03
CA ALA A 223 -14.28 -8.54 -12.69
C ALA A 223 -14.18 -8.33 -11.17
N ALA A 224 -15.13 -8.88 -10.41
CA ALA A 224 -15.12 -8.84 -8.96
C ALA A 224 -13.86 -9.52 -8.35
N LEU A 225 -13.43 -10.65 -8.89
CA LEU A 225 -12.23 -11.35 -8.46
C LEU A 225 -10.94 -10.60 -8.89
N MET A 226 -10.95 -9.99 -10.08
CA MET A 226 -9.85 -9.15 -10.56
C MET A 226 -9.61 -7.96 -9.64
N VAL A 227 -10.66 -7.22 -9.25
CA VAL A 227 -10.53 -6.07 -8.35
C VAL A 227 -10.20 -6.47 -6.91
N GLN A 228 -10.39 -7.73 -6.55
CA GLN A 228 -9.94 -8.34 -5.30
C GLN A 228 -8.47 -8.82 -5.36
N GLY A 229 -7.79 -8.62 -6.49
CA GLY A 229 -6.37 -8.92 -6.67
C GLY A 229 -6.05 -10.36 -7.09
N MET A 230 -7.06 -11.16 -7.50
CA MET A 230 -6.81 -12.50 -8.03
C MET A 230 -6.23 -12.43 -9.43
N ASP A 231 -5.21 -13.25 -9.68
CA ASP A 231 -4.68 -13.44 -11.03
C ASP A 231 -5.55 -14.41 -11.87
N SER A 232 -5.22 -14.54 -13.16
CA SER A 232 -6.04 -15.35 -14.07
C SER A 232 -6.03 -16.86 -13.74
N GLN A 233 -4.96 -17.34 -13.08
CA GLN A 233 -4.86 -18.73 -12.65
C GLN A 233 -5.74 -18.97 -11.40
N GLU A 234 -5.64 -18.07 -10.42
CA GLU A 234 -6.45 -18.13 -9.21
C GLU A 234 -7.94 -18.02 -9.52
N ILE A 235 -8.31 -17.13 -10.46
CA ILE A 235 -9.71 -17.01 -10.93
C ILE A 235 -10.17 -18.28 -11.64
N ALA A 236 -9.32 -18.90 -12.46
CA ALA A 236 -9.62 -20.14 -13.15
C ALA A 236 -9.90 -21.28 -12.15
N GLU A 237 -9.07 -21.43 -11.15
CA GLU A 237 -9.21 -22.40 -10.07
C GLU A 237 -10.46 -22.12 -9.22
N TYR A 238 -10.64 -20.88 -8.78
CA TYR A 238 -11.79 -20.46 -7.96
C TYR A 238 -13.14 -20.69 -8.65
N LEU A 239 -13.21 -20.38 -9.95
CA LEU A 239 -14.42 -20.50 -10.74
C LEU A 239 -14.59 -21.86 -11.44
N ALA A 240 -13.62 -22.77 -11.26
CA ALA A 240 -13.54 -24.08 -11.93
C ALA A 240 -13.69 -23.98 -13.46
N ILE A 241 -12.96 -23.06 -14.11
CA ILE A 241 -12.95 -22.85 -15.56
C ILE A 241 -11.52 -22.83 -16.10
N GLY A 242 -11.38 -22.98 -17.42
CA GLY A 242 -10.06 -22.93 -18.05
C GLY A 242 -9.39 -21.56 -17.98
N HIS A 243 -8.08 -21.51 -17.78
CA HIS A 243 -7.29 -20.27 -17.77
C HIS A 243 -7.50 -19.42 -19.05
N GLY A 244 -7.62 -20.08 -20.24
CA GLY A 244 -7.95 -19.42 -21.50
C GLY A 244 -9.32 -18.74 -21.48
N THR A 245 -10.29 -19.34 -20.79
CA THR A 245 -11.64 -18.79 -20.61
C THR A 245 -11.59 -17.51 -19.79
N VAL A 246 -10.79 -17.50 -18.70
CA VAL A 246 -10.57 -16.29 -17.88
C VAL A 246 -9.95 -15.17 -18.71
N LYS A 247 -8.92 -15.47 -19.52
CA LYS A 247 -8.31 -14.47 -20.42
C LYS A 247 -9.33 -13.88 -21.42
N ASN A 248 -10.22 -14.70 -21.95
CA ASN A 248 -11.29 -14.23 -22.85
C ASN A 248 -12.29 -13.33 -22.11
N HIS A 249 -12.68 -13.69 -20.88
CA HIS A 249 -13.54 -12.84 -20.05
C HIS A 249 -12.86 -11.49 -19.76
N ARG A 250 -11.60 -11.50 -19.35
CA ARG A 250 -10.83 -10.25 -19.11
C ARG A 250 -10.82 -9.33 -20.33
N LYS A 251 -10.54 -9.88 -21.52
CA LYS A 251 -10.56 -9.11 -22.77
C LYS A 251 -11.92 -8.46 -23.02
N ARG A 252 -13.00 -9.20 -22.81
CA ARG A 252 -14.38 -8.67 -22.97
C ARG A 252 -14.73 -7.63 -21.92
N ILE A 253 -14.37 -7.87 -20.65
CA ILE A 253 -14.57 -6.92 -19.54
C ILE A 253 -13.89 -5.59 -19.88
N TYR A 254 -12.63 -5.62 -20.30
CA TYR A 254 -11.91 -4.40 -20.67
C TYR A 254 -12.58 -3.66 -21.83
N ALA A 255 -13.00 -4.38 -22.86
CA ALA A 255 -13.68 -3.77 -24.00
C ALA A 255 -15.04 -3.15 -23.62
N GLN A 256 -15.83 -3.83 -22.78
CA GLN A 256 -17.17 -3.38 -22.40
C GLN A 256 -17.14 -2.22 -21.40
N LEU A 257 -16.12 -2.17 -20.52
CA LEU A 257 -15.94 -1.08 -19.55
C LEU A 257 -15.11 0.07 -20.10
N GLY A 258 -14.58 -0.05 -21.32
CA GLY A 258 -13.76 0.99 -21.96
C GLY A 258 -12.41 1.21 -21.27
N VAL A 259 -11.84 0.17 -20.66
CA VAL A 259 -10.55 0.21 -19.97
C VAL A 259 -9.52 -0.64 -20.71
N ALA A 260 -8.25 -0.24 -20.67
CA ALA A 260 -7.16 -0.92 -21.34
C ALA A 260 -6.32 -1.79 -20.38
N SER A 261 -6.48 -1.60 -19.07
CA SER A 261 -5.61 -2.20 -18.06
C SER A 261 -6.37 -2.58 -16.77
N LEU A 262 -5.73 -3.42 -15.94
CA LEU A 262 -6.24 -3.76 -14.62
C LEU A 262 -6.33 -2.52 -13.70
N SER A 263 -5.41 -1.59 -13.85
CA SER A 263 -5.37 -0.36 -13.07
C SER A 263 -6.54 0.57 -13.42
N GLU A 264 -6.84 0.71 -14.70
CA GLU A 264 -8.02 1.48 -15.14
C GLU A 264 -9.31 0.81 -14.66
N LEU A 265 -9.38 -0.53 -14.70
CA LEU A 265 -10.48 -1.29 -14.11
C LEU A 265 -10.61 -1.00 -12.62
N PHE A 266 -9.50 -0.98 -11.89
CA PHE A 266 -9.48 -0.70 -10.45
C PHE A 266 -9.87 0.75 -10.14
N SER A 267 -9.38 1.71 -10.93
CA SER A 267 -9.78 3.12 -10.82
C SER A 267 -11.28 3.30 -11.06
N LEU A 268 -11.84 2.61 -12.08
CA LEU A 268 -13.27 2.61 -12.34
C LEU A 268 -14.07 2.01 -11.18
N PHE A 269 -13.56 0.93 -10.58
CA PHE A 269 -14.16 0.31 -9.40
C PHE A 269 -14.12 1.23 -8.16
N LEU A 270 -13.01 1.93 -7.90
CA LEU A 270 -12.93 2.92 -6.82
C LEU A 270 -13.95 4.06 -7.02
N ASN A 271 -14.08 4.58 -8.22
CA ASN A 271 -15.10 5.58 -8.55
C ASN A 271 -16.52 5.04 -8.30
N HIS A 272 -16.77 3.77 -8.63
CA HIS A 272 -18.04 3.11 -8.36
C HIS A 272 -18.32 3.00 -6.85
N ILE A 273 -17.33 2.68 -6.02
CA ILE A 273 -17.46 2.66 -4.55
C ILE A 273 -17.81 4.05 -4.03
N VAL A 274 -17.10 5.08 -4.46
CA VAL A 274 -17.34 6.48 -4.04
C VAL A 274 -18.75 6.93 -4.43
N ALA A 275 -19.19 6.63 -5.65
CA ALA A 275 -20.54 6.93 -6.12
C ALA A 275 -21.63 6.15 -5.36
N SER A 276 -21.34 4.91 -4.97
CA SER A 276 -22.28 4.06 -4.20
C SER A 276 -22.36 4.46 -2.72
N SER A 277 -21.33 5.10 -2.16
CA SER A 277 -21.32 5.60 -0.78
C SER A 277 -21.90 7.01 -0.64
N ALA A 278 -21.98 7.77 -1.71
CA ALA A 278 -22.74 9.02 -1.80
C ALA A 278 -24.21 8.70 -2.09
N GLY A 279 -24.92 8.12 -1.09
CA GLY A 279 -26.37 7.86 -1.17
C GLY A 279 -27.15 9.14 -1.47
N PRO A 280 -28.41 9.04 -1.98
CA PRO A 280 -29.18 10.22 -2.33
C PRO A 280 -29.40 11.10 -1.09
N ASP A 281 -28.90 12.32 -1.17
CA ASP A 281 -29.19 13.39 -0.19
C ASP A 281 -30.68 13.41 0.10
N HIS A 282 -31.02 13.31 1.38
CA HIS A 282 -32.37 13.59 1.85
C HIS A 282 -32.71 15.04 1.47
N ARG A 283 -33.56 15.18 0.47
CA ARG A 283 -34.39 16.37 0.32
C ARG A 283 -35.57 16.32 1.29
#